data_9da0fb55e8c93cb6e66491e54f2ec605
#
_entry.id   9da0fb55e8c93cb6e66491e54f2ec605
#
_cell.length_a   1.000
_cell.length_b   1.000
_cell.length_c   1.000
_cell.angle_alpha   90.00
_cell.angle_beta   90.00
_cell.angle_gamma   90.00
#
_symmetry.space_group_name_H-M   'P 1'
#
loop_
_entity.id
_entity.type
_entity.pdbx_description
1 polymer ?
#
loop_
_entity_poly.entity_id
_entity_poly.type
_entity_poly.pdbx_seq_one_letter_code
_entity_poly.pdbx_strand_id
1 'polypeptide(L)'
;AARPEVPLLERLTFLGIYSNNLDEFFRVRVATLNRIIEYADKNIQKEQETATRTLKQISKLHNRFYEQFEETFASIMEELKKENICVIKDTEMTDDQKTFITSFYRNKLNGSTTPLFLNGARPLDDQPDEDIYLAIRLLRKDETGKIKEKDYAVIELPTEEYGRFIQLPDSEGKTYLMFLDDVIRYCLPLIFVGMKYTDYEAYTFKFTKDAEMEIDSDLRTGVLQKISKGVKSRKRGEPIRFVYDEQIPKDLLKRLVDRLNVDKNDTRVAGGRYHNFKDLMKFPVCGRYDLKYPVWEPVFKPELNGKESLLTLIRQKDRSLHYPFHSFDTFIRVLREAAISKEVKSIKMTLYRLAKESKVIKALICAAKNGKKVTVVIELLARFDEASNINWSKRMQDAGIHVIFGVEGLKIHSKLVHIGTRHGEDRKSTRLNSSHCS
;
A
#
# COMPACT_ATOMS: atom_id res chain seq x y z
N ALA A 1 -11.03 -17.28 1.60
CA ALA A 1 -12.12 -16.39 2.04
C ALA A 1 -13.48 -17.07 2.05
N ALA A 2 -13.84 -17.87 1.03
CA ALA A 2 -15.15 -18.54 0.93
C ALA A 2 -15.34 -19.73 1.90
N ARG A 3 -14.32 -20.19 2.59
CA ARG A 3 -14.38 -21.34 3.49
C ARG A 3 -14.94 -20.96 4.86
N PRO A 4 -16.06 -21.53 5.31
CA PRO A 4 -16.69 -21.16 6.57
C PRO A 4 -15.90 -21.60 7.83
N GLU A 5 -15.01 -22.59 7.71
CA GLU A 5 -14.11 -23.01 8.78
C GLU A 5 -13.00 -22.00 9.13
N VAL A 6 -12.77 -21.02 8.26
CA VAL A 6 -11.83 -19.92 8.51
C VAL A 6 -12.54 -18.85 9.35
N PRO A 7 -11.93 -18.34 10.42
CA PRO A 7 -12.52 -17.26 11.22
C PRO A 7 -12.95 -16.06 10.38
N LEU A 8 -14.07 -15.45 10.72
CA LEU A 8 -14.77 -14.49 9.85
C LEU A 8 -13.93 -13.28 9.48
N LEU A 9 -13.21 -12.69 10.43
CA LEU A 9 -12.32 -11.55 10.17
C LEU A 9 -11.07 -11.92 9.37
N GLU A 10 -10.61 -13.18 9.44
CA GLU A 10 -9.55 -13.66 8.57
C GLU A 10 -10.01 -13.81 7.12
N ARG A 11 -11.28 -14.20 6.92
CA ARG A 11 -11.87 -14.27 5.58
C ARG A 11 -11.85 -12.89 4.89
N LEU A 12 -12.13 -11.81 5.63
CA LEU A 12 -11.95 -10.44 5.15
C LEU A 12 -10.49 -10.12 4.81
N THR A 13 -9.57 -10.51 5.70
CA THR A 13 -8.13 -10.33 5.45
C THR A 13 -7.70 -11.02 4.16
N PHE A 14 -8.18 -12.24 3.88
CA PHE A 14 -7.88 -12.94 2.62
C PHE A 14 -8.46 -12.26 1.39
N LEU A 15 -9.64 -11.65 1.47
CA LEU A 15 -10.18 -10.81 0.39
C LEU A 15 -9.29 -9.58 0.15
N GLY A 16 -8.82 -8.97 1.22
CA GLY A 16 -7.88 -7.84 1.14
C GLY A 16 -6.56 -8.23 0.48
N ILE A 17 -5.99 -9.38 0.84
CA ILE A 17 -4.77 -9.93 0.23
C ILE A 17 -5.00 -10.20 -1.27
N TYR A 18 -6.13 -10.81 -1.64
CA TYR A 18 -6.47 -11.02 -3.04
C TYR A 18 -6.52 -9.71 -3.82
N SER A 19 -7.22 -8.70 -3.31
CA SER A 19 -7.31 -7.39 -3.95
C SER A 19 -5.94 -6.74 -4.14
N ASN A 20 -5.08 -6.78 -3.12
CA ASN A 20 -3.72 -6.25 -3.19
C ASN A 20 -2.86 -6.98 -4.23
N ASN A 21 -2.91 -8.30 -4.25
CA ASN A 21 -2.15 -9.12 -5.21
C ASN A 21 -2.65 -8.91 -6.64
N LEU A 22 -3.95 -8.68 -6.82
CA LEU A 22 -4.53 -8.38 -8.12
C LEU A 22 -4.03 -7.04 -8.66
N ASP A 23 -3.98 -6.00 -7.83
CA ASP A 23 -3.42 -4.71 -8.21
C ASP A 23 -1.95 -4.83 -8.63
N GLU A 24 -1.14 -5.60 -7.88
CA GLU A 24 0.26 -5.85 -8.21
C GLU A 24 0.40 -6.62 -9.52
N PHE A 25 -0.47 -7.60 -9.76
CA PHE A 25 -0.50 -8.37 -11.01
C PHE A 25 -0.77 -7.47 -12.23
N PHE A 26 -1.77 -6.59 -12.15
CA PHE A 26 -2.06 -5.64 -13.22
C PHE A 26 -0.90 -4.67 -13.43
N ARG A 27 -0.40 -4.07 -12.37
CA ARG A 27 0.68 -3.08 -12.37
C ARG A 27 1.99 -3.60 -12.98
N VAL A 28 2.22 -4.91 -12.92
CA VAL A 28 3.47 -5.52 -13.39
C VAL A 28 3.25 -6.39 -14.62
N ARG A 29 2.36 -7.39 -14.56
CA ARG A 29 2.25 -8.40 -15.62
C ARG A 29 1.38 -7.92 -16.78
N VAL A 30 0.23 -7.34 -16.48
CA VAL A 30 -0.65 -6.79 -17.52
C VAL A 30 0.01 -5.59 -18.18
N ALA A 31 0.67 -4.72 -17.43
CA ALA A 31 1.45 -3.62 -17.97
C ALA A 31 2.51 -4.10 -18.98
N THR A 32 3.25 -5.17 -18.65
CA THR A 32 4.23 -5.76 -19.59
C THR A 32 3.56 -6.26 -20.88
N LEU A 33 2.38 -6.90 -20.79
CA LEU A 33 1.65 -7.35 -21.97
C LEU A 33 1.18 -6.18 -22.83
N ASN A 34 0.67 -5.12 -22.21
CA ASN A 34 0.24 -3.90 -22.94
C ASN A 34 1.42 -3.29 -23.70
N ARG A 35 2.59 -3.18 -23.11
CA ARG A 35 3.79 -2.68 -23.78
C ARG A 35 4.21 -3.55 -24.97
N ILE A 36 4.17 -4.89 -24.83
CA ILE A 36 4.44 -5.79 -25.96
C ILE A 36 3.46 -5.53 -27.11
N ILE A 37 2.18 -5.27 -26.81
CA ILE A 37 1.16 -4.98 -27.81
C ILE A 37 1.41 -3.63 -28.49
N GLU A 38 1.83 -2.63 -27.73
CA GLU A 38 1.97 -1.24 -28.18
C GLU A 38 3.27 -0.99 -28.96
N TYR A 39 4.40 -1.53 -28.49
CA TYR A 39 5.72 -1.25 -29.02
C TYR A 39 6.29 -2.38 -29.91
N ALA A 40 5.44 -3.33 -30.34
CA ALA A 40 5.90 -4.42 -31.20
C ALA A 40 6.35 -3.92 -32.58
N ASP A 41 7.62 -4.07 -32.86
CA ASP A 41 8.17 -3.86 -34.18
C ASP A 41 7.66 -4.95 -35.16
N LYS A 42 7.62 -4.68 -36.47
CA LYS A 42 7.10 -5.61 -37.52
C LYS A 42 7.69 -7.05 -37.44
N ASN A 43 8.83 -7.20 -36.79
CA ASN A 43 9.51 -8.49 -36.60
C ASN A 43 8.97 -9.33 -35.43
N ILE A 44 8.05 -8.81 -34.60
CA ILE A 44 7.58 -9.43 -33.34
C ILE A 44 6.04 -9.68 -33.37
N GLN A 45 5.46 -9.77 -34.55
CA GLN A 45 4.01 -9.94 -34.74
C GLN A 45 3.43 -11.15 -33.99
N LYS A 46 4.16 -12.27 -33.94
CA LYS A 46 3.73 -13.49 -33.22
C LYS A 46 3.68 -13.30 -31.71
N GLU A 47 4.59 -12.52 -31.15
CA GLU A 47 4.59 -12.18 -29.71
C GLU A 47 3.42 -11.25 -29.38
N GLN A 48 3.15 -10.28 -30.22
CA GLN A 48 2.01 -9.36 -30.11
C GLN A 48 0.66 -10.11 -30.12
N GLU A 49 0.48 -11.04 -31.06
CA GLU A 49 -0.72 -11.89 -31.14
C GLU A 49 -0.88 -12.75 -29.88
N THR A 50 0.24 -13.30 -29.37
CA THR A 50 0.25 -14.11 -28.16
C THR A 50 -0.10 -13.26 -26.94
N ALA A 51 0.47 -12.06 -26.81
CA ALA A 51 0.17 -11.11 -25.72
C ALA A 51 -1.30 -10.70 -25.75
N THR A 52 -1.84 -10.36 -26.92
CA THR A 52 -3.26 -9.99 -27.11
C THR A 52 -4.19 -11.14 -26.70
N ARG A 53 -3.89 -12.37 -27.11
CA ARG A 53 -4.68 -13.55 -26.72
C ARG A 53 -4.61 -13.78 -25.21
N THR A 54 -3.43 -13.65 -24.61
CA THR A 54 -3.22 -13.80 -23.16
C THR A 54 -4.01 -12.74 -22.40
N LEU A 55 -3.99 -11.48 -22.83
CA LEU A 55 -4.74 -10.40 -22.22
C LEU A 55 -6.27 -10.65 -22.23
N LYS A 56 -6.79 -11.16 -23.34
CA LYS A 56 -8.21 -11.57 -23.43
C LYS A 56 -8.56 -12.69 -22.45
N GLN A 57 -7.66 -13.67 -22.27
CA GLN A 57 -7.86 -14.75 -21.29
C GLN A 57 -7.83 -14.22 -19.85
N ILE A 58 -6.89 -13.32 -19.54
CA ILE A 58 -6.80 -12.65 -18.24
C ILE A 58 -8.08 -11.89 -17.94
N SER A 59 -8.59 -11.09 -18.89
CA SER A 59 -9.83 -10.32 -18.70
C SER A 59 -11.03 -11.23 -18.43
N LYS A 60 -11.15 -12.36 -19.14
CA LYS A 60 -12.23 -13.33 -18.91
C LYS A 60 -12.15 -13.98 -17.51
N LEU A 61 -10.95 -14.38 -17.09
CA LEU A 61 -10.74 -14.96 -15.76
C LEU A 61 -10.96 -13.93 -14.65
N HIS A 62 -10.50 -12.70 -14.87
CA HIS A 62 -10.69 -11.59 -13.94
C HIS A 62 -12.17 -11.33 -13.67
N ASN A 63 -13.01 -11.23 -14.71
CA ASN A 63 -14.45 -10.99 -14.54
C ASN A 63 -15.11 -12.11 -13.73
N ARG A 64 -14.79 -13.38 -14.03
CA ARG A 64 -15.31 -14.52 -13.26
C ARG A 64 -14.88 -14.48 -11.79
N PHE A 65 -13.61 -14.15 -11.50
CA PHE A 65 -13.13 -14.05 -10.13
C PHE A 65 -13.68 -12.83 -9.42
N TYR A 66 -13.98 -11.76 -10.15
CA TYR A 66 -14.61 -10.58 -9.59
C TYR A 66 -16.04 -10.89 -9.10
N GLU A 67 -16.84 -11.60 -9.90
CA GLU A 67 -18.17 -12.07 -9.47
C GLU A 67 -18.09 -12.91 -8.19
N GLN A 68 -17.18 -13.89 -8.16
CA GLN A 68 -16.98 -14.73 -6.95
C GLN A 68 -16.49 -13.90 -5.73
N PHE A 69 -15.74 -12.86 -5.97
CA PHE A 69 -15.29 -11.95 -4.92
C PHE A 69 -16.46 -11.17 -4.33
N GLU A 70 -17.31 -10.59 -5.17
CA GLU A 70 -18.48 -9.82 -4.73
C GLU A 70 -19.48 -10.70 -3.96
N GLU A 71 -19.76 -11.91 -4.46
CA GLU A 71 -20.60 -12.88 -3.75
C GLU A 71 -20.03 -13.24 -2.36
N THR A 72 -18.72 -13.52 -2.30
CA THR A 72 -18.04 -13.86 -1.04
C THR A 72 -18.05 -12.67 -0.07
N PHE A 73 -17.80 -11.46 -0.57
CA PHE A 73 -17.83 -10.25 0.23
C PHE A 73 -19.22 -9.98 0.80
N ALA A 74 -20.26 -10.09 -0.02
CA ALA A 74 -21.65 -9.93 0.42
C ALA A 74 -22.03 -10.95 1.49
N SER A 75 -21.65 -12.22 1.31
CA SER A 75 -21.88 -13.28 2.31
C SER A 75 -21.21 -12.95 3.65
N ILE A 76 -19.96 -12.51 3.62
CA ILE A 76 -19.22 -12.13 4.83
C ILE A 76 -19.87 -10.93 5.53
N MET A 77 -20.38 -9.93 4.79
CA MET A 77 -21.08 -8.79 5.39
C MET A 77 -22.35 -9.23 6.13
N GLU A 78 -23.11 -10.17 5.58
CA GLU A 78 -24.30 -10.74 6.26
C GLU A 78 -23.92 -11.58 7.50
N GLU A 79 -22.81 -12.31 7.44
CA GLU A 79 -22.29 -13.04 8.60
C GLU A 79 -21.82 -12.12 9.71
N LEU A 80 -21.12 -11.02 9.39
CA LEU A 80 -20.72 -9.98 10.35
C LEU A 80 -21.93 -9.37 11.07
N LYS A 81 -23.00 -9.12 10.33
CA LYS A 81 -24.24 -8.58 10.89
C LYS A 81 -24.87 -9.54 11.94
N LYS A 82 -24.77 -10.86 11.71
CA LYS A 82 -25.19 -11.87 12.69
C LYS A 82 -24.32 -11.86 13.95
N GLU A 83 -23.05 -11.46 13.80
CA GLU A 83 -22.09 -11.29 14.90
C GLU A 83 -22.16 -9.91 15.54
N ASN A 84 -23.23 -9.14 15.30
CA ASN A 84 -23.44 -7.78 15.79
C ASN A 84 -22.39 -6.75 15.32
N ILE A 85 -21.74 -6.99 14.20
CA ILE A 85 -20.88 -6.03 13.53
C ILE A 85 -21.59 -5.58 12.24
N CYS A 86 -22.10 -4.38 12.22
CA CYS A 86 -22.89 -3.83 11.11
C CYS A 86 -22.09 -2.83 10.31
N VAL A 87 -21.81 -3.14 9.05
CA VAL A 87 -21.25 -2.16 8.11
C VAL A 87 -22.43 -1.51 7.39
N ILE A 88 -22.64 -0.21 7.62
CA ILE A 88 -23.79 0.52 7.10
C ILE A 88 -23.39 1.58 6.08
N LYS A 89 -24.34 1.97 5.23
CA LYS A 89 -24.21 3.02 4.23
C LYS A 89 -24.63 4.37 4.79
N ASP A 90 -24.30 5.44 4.08
CA ASP A 90 -24.67 6.83 4.40
C ASP A 90 -26.20 7.04 4.53
N THR A 91 -27.01 6.21 3.87
CA THR A 91 -28.47 6.26 3.91
C THR A 91 -29.11 5.51 5.09
N GLU A 92 -28.33 4.73 5.85
CA GLU A 92 -28.83 3.81 6.88
C GLU A 92 -28.55 4.30 8.31
N MET A 93 -28.02 5.51 8.47
CA MET A 93 -27.65 6.09 9.76
C MET A 93 -28.84 6.53 10.60
N THR A 94 -28.72 6.31 11.91
CA THR A 94 -29.58 6.97 12.92
C THR A 94 -29.22 8.44 13.06
N ASP A 95 -30.05 9.23 13.72
CA ASP A 95 -29.80 10.68 13.91
C ASP A 95 -28.59 10.94 14.82
N ASP A 96 -28.33 10.09 15.81
CA ASP A 96 -27.12 10.17 16.64
C ASP A 96 -25.85 9.90 15.81
N GLN A 97 -25.91 8.92 14.92
CA GLN A 97 -24.81 8.60 14.00
C GLN A 97 -24.56 9.74 12.99
N LYS A 98 -25.62 10.37 12.47
CA LYS A 98 -25.51 11.57 11.61
C LYS A 98 -24.86 12.74 12.36
N THR A 99 -25.25 12.95 13.62
CA THR A 99 -24.66 13.98 14.48
C THR A 99 -23.17 13.69 14.72
N PHE A 100 -22.83 12.44 15.02
CA PHE A 100 -21.44 12.01 15.18
C PHE A 100 -20.61 12.27 13.92
N ILE A 101 -21.10 11.83 12.75
CA ILE A 101 -20.38 12.01 11.47
C ILE A 101 -20.21 13.48 11.12
N THR A 102 -21.22 14.30 11.36
CA THR A 102 -21.12 15.76 11.15
C THR A 102 -20.03 16.38 12.03
N SER A 103 -19.97 15.98 13.29
CA SER A 103 -18.93 16.42 14.24
C SER A 103 -17.54 15.88 13.83
N PHE A 104 -17.46 14.62 13.44
CA PHE A 104 -16.23 13.99 12.95
C PHE A 104 -15.67 14.72 11.72
N TYR A 105 -16.53 15.04 10.75
CA TYR A 105 -16.15 15.83 9.60
C TYR A 105 -15.57 17.19 10.00
N ARG A 106 -16.32 17.97 10.79
CA ARG A 106 -15.91 19.32 11.19
C ARG A 106 -14.59 19.35 11.95
N ASN A 107 -14.37 18.37 12.82
CA ASN A 107 -13.22 18.35 13.72
C ASN A 107 -11.98 17.63 13.14
N LYS A 108 -12.16 16.75 12.17
CA LYS A 108 -11.08 15.92 11.64
C LYS A 108 -10.92 16.00 10.13
N LEU A 109 -12.00 15.80 9.35
CA LEU A 109 -11.91 15.63 7.89
C LEU A 109 -11.86 16.94 7.10
N ASN A 110 -12.35 18.05 7.68
CA ASN A 110 -12.59 19.30 6.95
C ASN A 110 -11.35 19.87 6.22
N GLY A 111 -10.15 19.62 6.70
CA GLY A 111 -8.91 20.05 6.04
C GLY A 111 -8.32 19.03 5.04
N SER A 112 -8.78 17.78 5.09
CA SER A 112 -8.21 16.65 4.35
C SER A 112 -9.04 16.27 3.12
N THR A 113 -10.17 16.94 2.87
CA THR A 113 -11.08 16.64 1.74
C THR A 113 -11.20 17.86 0.82
N THR A 114 -10.21 18.04 -0.06
CA THR A 114 -10.21 19.17 -1.01
C THR A 114 -10.71 18.68 -2.38
N PRO A 115 -11.87 19.19 -2.88
CA PRO A 115 -12.38 18.81 -4.17
C PRO A 115 -11.58 19.44 -5.33
N LEU A 116 -11.32 18.64 -6.36
CA LEU A 116 -10.73 19.06 -7.63
C LEU A 116 -11.83 19.11 -8.68
N PHE A 117 -12.14 20.30 -9.23
CA PHE A 117 -13.14 20.43 -10.28
C PHE A 117 -12.63 19.94 -11.63
N LEU A 118 -13.44 19.12 -12.29
CA LEU A 118 -13.11 18.54 -13.61
C LEU A 118 -13.27 19.53 -14.77
N ASN A 119 -13.72 20.76 -14.50
CA ASN A 119 -13.88 21.82 -15.52
C ASN A 119 -12.55 22.51 -15.88
N GLY A 120 -11.48 22.28 -15.09
CA GLY A 120 -10.15 22.83 -15.33
C GLY A 120 -9.47 22.26 -16.59
N ALA A 121 -8.45 22.92 -17.11
CA ALA A 121 -7.73 22.54 -18.32
C ALA A 121 -6.66 21.46 -18.11
N ARG A 122 -6.24 21.20 -16.87
CA ARG A 122 -5.13 20.26 -16.58
C ARG A 122 -5.61 18.82 -16.44
N PRO A 123 -4.90 17.84 -17.01
CA PRO A 123 -5.13 16.42 -16.72
C PRO A 123 -4.97 16.12 -15.22
N LEU A 124 -5.53 14.99 -14.78
CA LEU A 124 -5.33 14.42 -13.41
C LEU A 124 -4.24 13.34 -13.44
N ASP A 125 -3.23 13.51 -14.27
CA ASP A 125 -2.18 12.53 -14.52
C ASP A 125 -1.17 12.40 -13.37
N ASP A 126 -1.10 13.37 -12.47
CA ASP A 126 -0.22 13.38 -11.31
C ASP A 126 -0.84 12.76 -10.04
N GLN A 127 -2.12 12.35 -10.10
CA GLN A 127 -2.80 11.74 -8.96
C GLN A 127 -2.19 10.37 -8.60
N PRO A 128 -2.06 10.03 -7.30
CA PRO A 128 -1.62 8.70 -6.87
C PRO A 128 -2.56 7.59 -7.35
N ASP A 129 -2.00 6.44 -7.73
CA ASP A 129 -2.75 5.27 -8.21
C ASP A 129 -3.01 4.20 -7.11
N GLU A 130 -2.60 4.48 -5.89
CA GLU A 130 -2.84 3.61 -4.71
C GLU A 130 -4.07 4.01 -3.92
N ASP A 131 -4.58 5.20 -4.18
CA ASP A 131 -5.69 5.81 -3.46
C ASP A 131 -7.03 5.55 -4.13
N ILE A 132 -8.07 5.91 -3.41
CA ILE A 132 -9.45 5.79 -3.84
C ILE A 132 -10.00 7.19 -4.00
N TYR A 133 -10.82 7.34 -5.00
CA TYR A 133 -11.43 8.62 -5.35
C TYR A 133 -12.94 8.53 -5.40
N LEU A 134 -13.59 9.63 -5.07
CA LEU A 134 -15.00 9.86 -5.38
C LEU A 134 -15.12 10.80 -6.59
N ALA A 135 -15.77 10.34 -7.63
CA ALA A 135 -16.24 11.15 -8.74
C ALA A 135 -17.61 11.73 -8.36
N ILE A 136 -17.72 13.04 -8.37
CA ILE A 136 -18.88 13.75 -7.85
C ILE A 136 -19.56 14.51 -8.97
N ARG A 137 -20.87 14.36 -9.06
CA ARG A 137 -21.76 15.20 -9.87
C ARG A 137 -22.53 16.14 -8.97
N LEU A 138 -22.33 17.43 -9.16
CA LEU A 138 -22.93 18.51 -8.44
C LEU A 138 -24.09 19.06 -9.29
N LEU A 139 -25.28 19.10 -8.75
CA LEU A 139 -26.47 19.52 -9.46
C LEU A 139 -27.12 20.71 -8.78
N ARG A 140 -27.49 21.71 -9.58
CA ARG A 140 -28.37 22.78 -9.15
C ARG A 140 -29.70 22.62 -9.86
N LYS A 141 -30.75 22.35 -9.12
CA LYS A 141 -32.12 22.23 -9.60
C LYS A 141 -32.91 23.49 -9.25
N ASP A 142 -33.90 23.82 -10.05
CA ASP A 142 -34.90 24.83 -9.70
C ASP A 142 -36.03 24.22 -8.85
N GLU A 143 -36.97 25.06 -8.48
CA GLU A 143 -38.15 24.68 -7.68
C GLU A 143 -39.03 23.61 -8.33
N THR A 144 -38.91 23.44 -9.67
CA THR A 144 -39.61 22.41 -10.44
C THR A 144 -38.84 21.11 -10.54
N GLY A 145 -37.62 21.03 -9.94
CA GLY A 145 -36.71 19.87 -10.03
C GLY A 145 -35.92 19.80 -11.34
N LYS A 146 -35.99 20.80 -12.22
CA LYS A 146 -35.22 20.82 -13.48
C LYS A 146 -33.79 21.28 -13.20
N ILE A 147 -32.83 20.51 -13.75
CA ILE A 147 -31.40 20.82 -13.62
C ILE A 147 -31.07 22.08 -14.41
N LYS A 148 -30.57 23.11 -13.72
CA LYS A 148 -30.08 24.37 -14.32
C LYS A 148 -28.58 24.38 -14.54
N GLU A 149 -27.84 23.71 -13.66
CA GLU A 149 -26.39 23.73 -13.67
C GLU A 149 -25.85 22.37 -13.24
N LYS A 150 -24.74 21.93 -13.88
CA LYS A 150 -24.03 20.73 -13.54
C LYS A 150 -22.54 21.02 -13.45
N ASP A 151 -21.94 20.61 -12.36
CA ASP A 151 -20.50 20.60 -12.23
C ASP A 151 -19.99 19.21 -11.80
N TYR A 152 -18.71 19.00 -12.00
CA TYR A 152 -18.08 17.73 -11.75
C TYR A 152 -16.79 17.94 -10.95
N ALA A 153 -16.62 17.15 -9.91
CA ALA A 153 -15.45 17.21 -9.06
C ALA A 153 -14.93 15.80 -8.73
N VAL A 154 -13.71 15.74 -8.24
CA VAL A 154 -13.08 14.53 -7.69
C VAL A 154 -12.58 14.85 -6.30
N ILE A 155 -12.77 13.93 -5.36
CA ILE A 155 -12.18 13.97 -4.02
C ILE A 155 -11.36 12.72 -3.83
N GLU A 156 -10.10 12.87 -3.43
CA GLU A 156 -9.27 11.79 -2.92
C GLU A 156 -9.68 11.44 -1.49
N LEU A 157 -9.85 10.15 -1.20
CA LEU A 157 -10.21 9.69 0.15
C LEU A 157 -8.97 9.65 1.03
N PRO A 158 -8.90 10.37 2.15
CA PRO A 158 -7.73 10.41 3.04
C PRO A 158 -7.60 9.14 3.90
N THR A 159 -7.52 7.98 3.25
CA THR A 159 -7.49 6.66 3.91
C THR A 159 -6.19 6.38 4.64
N GLU A 160 -5.09 7.03 4.28
CA GLU A 160 -3.81 6.92 5.00
C GLU A 160 -3.89 7.56 6.39
N GLU A 161 -4.62 8.66 6.52
CA GLU A 161 -4.71 9.45 7.75
C GLU A 161 -5.79 8.92 8.71
N TYR A 162 -6.98 8.59 8.18
CA TYR A 162 -8.14 8.22 9.00
C TYR A 162 -8.50 6.73 8.94
N GLY A 163 -7.85 5.96 8.10
CA GLY A 163 -8.24 4.59 7.80
C GLY A 163 -9.45 4.53 6.85
N ARG A 164 -9.84 3.30 6.47
CA ARG A 164 -10.96 3.08 5.56
C ARG A 164 -12.29 2.92 6.28
N PHE A 165 -12.26 2.48 7.54
CA PHE A 165 -13.44 2.13 8.32
C PHE A 165 -13.56 3.06 9.52
N ILE A 166 -14.68 3.77 9.59
CA ILE A 166 -15.00 4.67 10.69
C ILE A 166 -15.99 3.96 11.61
N GLN A 167 -15.61 3.79 12.87
CA GLN A 167 -16.50 3.26 13.88
C GLN A 167 -17.46 4.36 14.33
N LEU A 168 -18.74 4.05 14.27
CA LEU A 168 -19.82 4.92 14.72
C LEU A 168 -20.19 4.61 16.19
N PRO A 169 -20.98 5.43 16.85
CA PRO A 169 -21.53 5.10 18.16
C PRO A 169 -22.29 3.78 18.12
N ASP A 170 -21.98 2.90 19.07
CA ASP A 170 -22.67 1.64 19.24
C ASP A 170 -24.12 1.88 19.65
N SER A 171 -25.03 1.05 19.15
CA SER A 171 -26.45 1.12 19.48
C SER A 171 -27.03 -0.31 19.55
N GLU A 172 -27.96 -0.53 20.47
CA GLU A 172 -28.68 -1.81 20.64
C GLU A 172 -27.73 -3.03 20.80
N GLY A 173 -26.55 -2.84 21.41
CA GLY A 173 -25.55 -3.89 21.58
C GLY A 173 -24.84 -4.31 20.28
N LYS A 174 -24.92 -3.49 19.24
CA LYS A 174 -24.26 -3.69 17.96
C LYS A 174 -23.18 -2.65 17.74
N THR A 175 -22.07 -3.07 17.15
CA THR A 175 -21.02 -2.18 16.69
C THR A 175 -21.27 -1.80 15.24
N TYR A 176 -21.24 -0.50 14.97
CA TYR A 176 -21.49 0.04 13.64
C TYR A 176 -20.20 0.58 13.03
N LEU A 177 -19.96 0.20 11.79
CA LEU A 177 -18.86 0.68 10.97
C LEU A 177 -19.40 1.30 9.68
N MET A 178 -18.69 2.28 9.16
CA MET A 178 -18.97 2.88 7.86
C MET A 178 -17.70 3.03 7.06
N PHE A 179 -17.77 2.79 5.76
CA PHE A 179 -16.67 3.13 4.85
C PHE A 179 -16.47 4.65 4.82
N LEU A 180 -15.22 5.10 4.81
CA LEU A 180 -14.88 6.53 4.69
C LEU A 180 -15.50 7.15 3.43
N ASP A 181 -15.69 6.35 2.38
CA ASP A 181 -16.43 6.73 1.16
C ASP A 181 -17.82 7.25 1.48
N ASP A 182 -18.57 6.55 2.31
CA ASP A 182 -19.93 6.90 2.67
C ASP A 182 -19.97 8.05 3.69
N VAL A 183 -18.97 8.11 4.56
CA VAL A 183 -18.80 9.28 5.44
C VAL A 183 -18.65 10.55 4.60
N ILE A 184 -17.81 10.52 3.57
CA ILE A 184 -17.60 11.69 2.70
C ILE A 184 -18.83 11.94 1.82
N ARG A 185 -19.50 10.90 1.30
CA ARG A 185 -20.78 11.07 0.56
C ARG A 185 -21.83 11.83 1.39
N TYR A 186 -22.00 11.44 2.64
CA TYR A 186 -22.91 12.13 3.55
C TYR A 186 -22.50 13.58 3.80
N CYS A 187 -21.20 13.85 3.86
CA CYS A 187 -20.67 15.18 4.15
C CYS A 187 -20.54 16.11 2.92
N LEU A 188 -20.91 15.67 1.70
CA LEU A 188 -20.82 16.50 0.49
C LEU A 188 -21.49 17.88 0.65
N PRO A 189 -22.67 18.02 1.27
CA PRO A 189 -23.27 19.35 1.51
C PRO A 189 -22.40 20.25 2.40
N LEU A 190 -21.61 19.68 3.30
CA LEU A 190 -20.68 20.43 4.15
C LEU A 190 -19.38 20.79 3.43
N ILE A 191 -18.90 19.88 2.54
CA ILE A 191 -17.70 20.10 1.72
C ILE A 191 -17.92 21.24 0.74
N PHE A 192 -19.10 21.28 0.10
CA PHE A 192 -19.46 22.31 -0.88
C PHE A 192 -20.28 23.45 -0.28
N VAL A 193 -20.13 23.69 1.03
CA VAL A 193 -20.83 24.76 1.72
C VAL A 193 -20.54 26.12 1.07
N GLY A 194 -21.58 26.94 0.91
CA GLY A 194 -21.47 28.23 0.23
C GLY A 194 -21.62 28.17 -1.30
N MET A 195 -21.64 26.99 -1.91
CA MET A 195 -21.99 26.77 -3.30
C MET A 195 -23.50 26.53 -3.44
N LYS A 196 -24.06 26.91 -4.59
CA LYS A 196 -25.53 26.87 -4.78
C LYS A 196 -26.01 25.52 -5.35
N TYR A 197 -25.38 24.42 -4.99
CA TYR A 197 -25.84 23.09 -5.40
C TYR A 197 -26.92 22.57 -4.48
N THR A 198 -27.89 21.86 -5.03
CA THR A 198 -29.04 21.31 -4.32
C THR A 198 -28.93 19.79 -4.13
N ASP A 199 -28.23 19.12 -5.04
CA ASP A 199 -28.09 17.66 -5.04
C ASP A 199 -26.66 17.25 -5.34
N TYR A 200 -26.27 16.13 -4.75
CA TYR A 200 -24.92 15.58 -4.80
C TYR A 200 -25.00 14.09 -5.12
N GLU A 201 -24.27 13.67 -6.11
CA GLU A 201 -24.10 12.26 -6.44
C GLU A 201 -22.63 11.93 -6.45
N ALA A 202 -22.21 10.83 -5.81
CA ALA A 202 -20.81 10.45 -5.72
C ALA A 202 -20.61 8.95 -5.94
N TYR A 203 -19.63 8.64 -6.76
CA TYR A 203 -19.31 7.30 -7.25
C TYR A 203 -17.85 7.00 -7.02
N THR A 204 -17.55 5.85 -6.45
CA THR A 204 -16.17 5.45 -6.18
C THR A 204 -15.47 5.01 -7.46
N PHE A 205 -14.23 5.41 -7.62
CA PHE A 205 -13.36 4.88 -8.66
C PHE A 205 -11.94 4.72 -8.18
N LYS A 206 -11.18 3.89 -8.89
CA LYS A 206 -9.76 3.67 -8.71
C LYS A 206 -9.12 3.42 -10.06
N PHE A 207 -7.89 3.85 -10.21
CA PHE A 207 -7.05 3.49 -11.35
C PHE A 207 -5.73 2.89 -10.87
N THR A 208 -5.06 2.15 -11.74
CA THR A 208 -3.76 1.54 -11.50
C THR A 208 -2.85 1.92 -12.65
N LYS A 209 -1.69 2.48 -12.36
CA LYS A 209 -0.69 2.89 -13.36
C LYS A 209 0.37 1.81 -13.56
N ASP A 210 1.09 1.90 -14.67
CA ASP A 210 2.27 1.09 -14.90
C ASP A 210 3.33 1.35 -13.81
N ALA A 211 3.88 0.27 -13.25
CA ALA A 211 4.90 0.34 -12.21
C ALA A 211 6.32 0.47 -12.78
N GLU A 212 6.50 0.38 -14.09
CA GLU A 212 7.82 0.48 -14.67
C GLU A 212 8.36 1.89 -14.62
N MET A 213 9.63 1.99 -14.28
CA MET A 213 10.33 3.26 -14.20
C MET A 213 11.26 3.39 -15.41
N GLU A 214 11.10 4.44 -16.17
CA GLU A 214 12.16 4.85 -17.11
C GLU A 214 13.36 5.35 -16.31
N ILE A 215 14.43 4.58 -16.32
CA ILE A 215 15.71 4.98 -15.73
C ILE A 215 16.52 5.67 -16.82
N ASP A 216 16.73 6.97 -16.64
CA ASP A 216 17.54 7.79 -17.51
C ASP A 216 18.95 7.21 -17.69
N SER A 217 19.36 6.99 -18.93
CA SER A 217 20.69 6.45 -19.29
C SER A 217 21.83 7.48 -19.19
N ASP A 218 21.54 8.73 -18.78
CA ASP A 218 22.55 9.76 -18.63
C ASP A 218 23.62 9.37 -17.60
N LEU A 219 24.84 9.15 -18.07
CA LEU A 219 26.01 8.76 -17.28
C LEU A 219 26.48 9.83 -16.26
N ARG A 220 26.00 11.07 -16.37
CA ARG A 220 26.39 12.20 -15.51
C ARG A 220 25.61 12.30 -14.22
N THR A 221 24.46 11.63 -14.15
CA THR A 221 23.55 11.70 -12.99
C THR A 221 23.81 10.54 -12.04
N GLY A 222 23.95 10.80 -10.74
CA GLY A 222 24.13 9.76 -9.72
C GLY A 222 22.92 8.78 -9.66
N VAL A 223 23.17 7.50 -9.35
CA VAL A 223 22.16 6.43 -9.31
C VAL A 223 20.95 6.80 -8.47
N LEU A 224 21.14 7.39 -7.29
CA LEU A 224 20.04 7.86 -6.42
C LEU A 224 19.16 8.92 -7.10
N GLN A 225 19.77 9.85 -7.84
CA GLN A 225 19.00 10.90 -8.52
C GLN A 225 18.21 10.33 -9.70
N LYS A 226 18.79 9.38 -10.45
CA LYS A 226 18.12 8.68 -11.56
C LYS A 226 16.88 7.93 -11.05
N ILE A 227 17.03 7.14 -10.01
CA ILE A 227 15.92 6.37 -9.44
C ILE A 227 14.89 7.32 -8.81
N SER A 228 15.31 8.38 -8.13
CA SER A 228 14.39 9.38 -7.58
C SER A 228 13.58 10.08 -8.68
N LYS A 229 14.19 10.37 -9.84
CA LYS A 229 13.52 10.92 -11.02
C LYS A 229 12.55 9.91 -11.63
N GLY A 230 12.97 8.64 -11.76
CA GLY A 230 12.12 7.53 -12.22
C GLY A 230 10.90 7.28 -11.32
N VAL A 231 11.07 7.32 -9.99
CA VAL A 231 9.94 7.22 -9.03
C VAL A 231 8.96 8.38 -9.19
N LYS A 232 9.45 9.60 -9.49
CA LYS A 232 8.59 10.75 -9.76
C LYS A 232 7.87 10.65 -11.12
N SER A 233 8.56 10.15 -12.16
CA SER A 233 7.94 9.96 -13.49
C SER A 233 6.87 8.88 -13.47
N ARG A 234 7.02 7.82 -12.67
CA ARG A 234 6.01 6.77 -12.47
C ARG A 234 4.67 7.33 -11.97
N LYS A 235 4.67 8.39 -11.17
CA LYS A 235 3.44 9.06 -10.73
C LYS A 235 2.64 9.64 -11.90
N ARG A 236 3.29 9.92 -13.02
CA ARG A 236 2.68 10.39 -14.27
C ARG A 236 2.48 9.28 -15.29
N GLY A 237 2.69 8.02 -14.89
CA GLY A 237 2.49 6.85 -15.75
C GLY A 237 1.05 6.75 -16.24
N GLU A 238 0.87 6.11 -17.39
CA GLU A 238 -0.46 5.91 -17.98
C GLU A 238 -1.26 4.91 -17.15
N PRO A 239 -2.58 5.15 -16.97
CA PRO A 239 -3.46 4.19 -16.34
C PRO A 239 -3.58 2.92 -17.19
N ILE A 240 -3.33 1.75 -16.59
CA ILE A 240 -3.47 0.44 -17.24
C ILE A 240 -4.74 -0.29 -16.82
N ARG A 241 -5.36 0.13 -15.74
CA ARG A 241 -6.63 -0.39 -15.23
C ARG A 241 -7.42 0.73 -14.59
N PHE A 242 -8.71 0.79 -14.90
CA PHE A 242 -9.65 1.74 -14.36
C PHE A 242 -10.90 1.00 -13.86
N VAL A 243 -11.14 1.03 -12.55
CA VAL A 243 -12.30 0.39 -11.90
C VAL A 243 -13.21 1.50 -11.37
N TYR A 244 -14.50 1.38 -11.62
CA TYR A 244 -15.47 2.43 -11.29
C TYR A 244 -16.82 1.82 -10.89
N ASP A 245 -17.57 2.54 -10.08
CA ASP A 245 -18.95 2.18 -9.72
C ASP A 245 -19.82 2.12 -10.99
N GLU A 246 -20.46 0.98 -11.27
CA GLU A 246 -21.28 0.76 -12.46
C GLU A 246 -22.48 1.73 -12.57
N GLN A 247 -22.91 2.29 -11.44
CA GLN A 247 -24.00 3.25 -11.38
C GLN A 247 -23.58 4.68 -11.78
N ILE A 248 -22.31 4.91 -12.08
CA ILE A 248 -21.81 6.21 -12.47
C ILE A 248 -22.50 6.73 -13.74
N PRO A 249 -23.04 7.96 -13.77
CA PRO A 249 -23.66 8.52 -14.96
C PRO A 249 -22.68 8.67 -16.12
N LYS A 250 -23.15 8.40 -17.33
CA LYS A 250 -22.33 8.42 -18.55
C LYS A 250 -21.63 9.76 -18.81
N ASP A 251 -22.25 10.87 -18.44
CA ASP A 251 -21.69 12.22 -18.58
C ASP A 251 -20.49 12.43 -17.63
N LEU A 252 -20.61 11.98 -16.37
CA LEU A 252 -19.52 12.02 -15.41
C LEU A 252 -18.39 11.06 -15.78
N LEU A 253 -18.74 9.82 -16.15
CA LEU A 253 -17.74 8.81 -16.57
C LEU A 253 -16.91 9.30 -17.77
N LYS A 254 -17.56 9.88 -18.78
CA LYS A 254 -16.86 10.43 -19.95
C LYS A 254 -15.86 11.51 -19.53
N ARG A 255 -16.29 12.47 -18.69
CA ARG A 255 -15.40 13.52 -18.20
C ARG A 255 -14.21 12.99 -17.43
N LEU A 256 -14.45 11.99 -16.58
CA LEU A 256 -13.42 11.36 -15.75
C LEU A 256 -12.37 10.65 -16.61
N VAL A 257 -12.83 9.83 -17.58
CA VAL A 257 -11.98 9.12 -18.53
C VAL A 257 -11.12 10.11 -19.35
N ASP A 258 -11.73 11.17 -19.87
CA ASP A 258 -11.02 12.20 -20.64
C ASP A 258 -9.96 12.93 -19.79
N ARG A 259 -10.22 13.13 -18.48
CA ARG A 259 -9.31 13.83 -17.57
C ARG A 259 -8.17 12.99 -17.02
N LEU A 260 -8.43 11.69 -16.84
CA LEU A 260 -7.43 10.72 -16.41
C LEU A 260 -6.60 10.18 -17.57
N ASN A 261 -6.92 10.59 -18.81
CA ASN A 261 -6.28 10.08 -20.02
C ASN A 261 -6.31 8.53 -20.10
N VAL A 262 -7.46 7.94 -19.70
CA VAL A 262 -7.65 6.49 -19.76
C VAL A 262 -7.93 6.09 -21.22
N ASP A 263 -6.97 5.41 -21.85
CA ASP A 263 -7.11 5.01 -23.25
C ASP A 263 -8.19 3.93 -23.44
N LYS A 264 -8.62 3.74 -24.68
CA LYS A 264 -9.60 2.71 -25.08
C LYS A 264 -9.07 1.29 -24.87
N ASN A 265 -7.75 1.12 -24.89
CA ASN A 265 -7.08 -0.15 -24.71
C ASN A 265 -6.92 -0.53 -23.23
N ASP A 266 -7.11 0.41 -22.32
CA ASP A 266 -7.00 0.17 -20.89
C ASP A 266 -8.11 -0.74 -20.38
N THR A 267 -7.81 -1.56 -19.41
CA THR A 267 -8.80 -2.43 -18.79
C THR A 267 -9.76 -1.59 -17.95
N ARG A 268 -10.96 -1.36 -18.48
CA ARG A 268 -12.07 -0.70 -17.79
C ARG A 268 -12.97 -1.74 -17.16
N VAL A 269 -13.20 -1.65 -15.87
CA VAL A 269 -14.03 -2.59 -15.11
C VAL A 269 -15.12 -1.82 -14.38
N ALA A 270 -16.36 -2.03 -14.79
CA ALA A 270 -17.51 -1.63 -14.00
C ALA A 270 -17.66 -2.57 -12.81
N GLY A 271 -17.82 -2.03 -11.63
CA GLY A 271 -17.86 -2.79 -10.39
C GLY A 271 -18.90 -2.26 -9.41
N GLY A 272 -18.88 -2.76 -8.19
CA GLY A 272 -19.79 -2.35 -7.13
C GLY A 272 -19.49 -0.95 -6.60
N ARG A 273 -20.17 -0.63 -5.48
CA ARG A 273 -20.09 0.68 -4.81
C ARG A 273 -18.71 0.99 -4.22
N TYR A 274 -17.93 -0.04 -3.83
CA TYR A 274 -16.64 0.11 -3.19
C TYR A 274 -15.54 -0.55 -4.01
N HIS A 275 -14.35 0.04 -3.96
CA HIS A 275 -13.16 -0.48 -4.62
C HIS A 275 -11.97 -0.49 -3.66
N ASN A 276 -10.80 -1.00 -4.11
CA ASN A 276 -9.58 -1.07 -3.31
C ASN A 276 -9.73 -1.85 -2.01
N PHE A 277 -10.22 -3.06 -2.12
CA PHE A 277 -10.48 -3.92 -0.97
C PHE A 277 -9.22 -4.39 -0.21
N LYS A 278 -8.01 -3.96 -0.61
CA LYS A 278 -6.79 -4.18 0.20
C LYS A 278 -6.96 -3.67 1.64
N ASP A 279 -7.80 -2.66 1.84
CA ASP A 279 -8.07 -2.08 3.15
C ASP A 279 -8.82 -3.03 4.09
N LEU A 280 -9.46 -4.10 3.59
CA LEU A 280 -10.03 -5.16 4.41
C LEU A 280 -8.97 -5.87 5.29
N MET A 281 -7.69 -5.83 4.91
CA MET A 281 -6.61 -6.31 5.79
C MET A 281 -6.47 -5.51 7.09
N LYS A 282 -7.03 -4.31 7.13
CA LYS A 282 -7.05 -3.42 8.30
C LYS A 282 -8.46 -3.28 8.89
N PHE A 283 -9.36 -4.19 8.56
CA PHE A 283 -10.72 -4.16 9.11
C PHE A 283 -10.68 -4.20 10.64
N PRO A 284 -11.44 -3.35 11.35
CA PRO A 284 -11.42 -3.30 12.81
C PRO A 284 -11.87 -4.61 13.45
N VAL A 285 -11.17 -5.02 14.50
CA VAL A 285 -11.53 -6.26 15.24
C VAL A 285 -12.80 -6.09 16.07
N CYS A 286 -13.14 -4.86 16.44
CA CYS A 286 -14.34 -4.52 17.22
C CYS A 286 -14.47 -5.30 18.54
N GLY A 287 -13.34 -5.62 19.19
CA GLY A 287 -13.32 -6.45 20.40
C GLY A 287 -13.56 -7.94 20.19
N ARG A 288 -13.84 -8.40 18.95
CA ARG A 288 -14.19 -9.78 18.59
C ARG A 288 -12.96 -10.56 18.15
N TYR A 289 -12.05 -10.78 19.07
CA TYR A 289 -10.83 -11.60 18.82
C TYR A 289 -11.15 -13.07 18.58
N ASP A 290 -12.32 -13.54 18.98
CA ASP A 290 -12.86 -14.88 18.70
C ASP A 290 -13.11 -15.11 17.19
N LEU A 291 -13.30 -14.06 16.41
CA LEU A 291 -13.47 -14.09 14.95
C LEU A 291 -12.13 -14.03 14.18
N LYS A 292 -11.00 -14.18 14.86
CA LYS A 292 -9.65 -14.25 14.29
C LYS A 292 -8.89 -15.49 14.75
N TYR A 293 -7.86 -15.85 14.00
CA TYR A 293 -6.91 -16.82 14.52
C TYR A 293 -6.18 -16.27 15.76
N PRO A 294 -5.83 -17.12 16.73
CA PRO A 294 -5.00 -16.70 17.85
C PRO A 294 -3.68 -16.09 17.36
N VAL A 295 -3.31 -14.96 17.93
CA VAL A 295 -2.04 -14.31 17.60
C VAL A 295 -0.90 -15.15 18.18
N TRP A 296 0.00 -15.59 17.34
CA TRP A 296 1.23 -16.24 17.75
C TRP A 296 2.26 -15.18 18.11
N GLU A 297 2.59 -15.09 19.38
CA GLU A 297 3.68 -14.24 19.82
C GLU A 297 5.03 -14.95 19.61
N PRO A 298 5.99 -14.30 18.91
CA PRO A 298 7.31 -14.86 18.74
C PRO A 298 8.02 -15.07 20.07
N VAL A 299 8.55 -16.27 20.29
CA VAL A 299 9.23 -16.62 21.53
C VAL A 299 10.70 -16.24 21.50
N PHE A 300 11.26 -15.91 22.67
CA PHE A 300 12.69 -15.76 22.83
C PHE A 300 13.32 -17.12 23.16
N LYS A 301 14.45 -17.43 22.53
CA LYS A 301 15.27 -18.57 22.98
C LYS A 301 15.82 -18.27 24.39
N PRO A 302 15.57 -19.13 25.40
CA PRO A 302 15.99 -18.86 26.77
C PRO A 302 17.48 -18.55 26.89
N GLU A 303 18.32 -19.28 26.18
CA GLU A 303 19.79 -19.12 26.17
C GLU A 303 20.26 -17.78 25.56
N LEU A 304 19.40 -17.10 24.77
CA LEU A 304 19.69 -15.80 24.14
C LEU A 304 18.94 -14.64 24.79
N ASN A 305 18.13 -14.90 25.81
CA ASN A 305 17.34 -13.89 26.51
C ASN A 305 17.88 -13.47 27.86
N GLY A 306 19.05 -14.00 28.25
CA GLY A 306 19.75 -13.69 29.51
C GLY A 306 20.41 -12.31 29.52
N LYS A 307 21.16 -12.05 30.59
CA LYS A 307 21.94 -10.80 30.78
C LYS A 307 23.31 -10.84 30.09
N GLU A 308 23.72 -12.01 29.59
CA GLU A 308 25.00 -12.18 28.92
C GLU A 308 25.05 -11.47 27.57
N SER A 309 26.25 -11.10 27.17
CA SER A 309 26.55 -10.52 25.87
C SER A 309 26.22 -11.50 24.76
N LEU A 310 25.32 -11.11 23.82
CA LEU A 310 24.99 -11.93 22.68
C LEU A 310 26.20 -12.14 21.76
N LEU A 311 27.06 -11.15 21.60
CA LEU A 311 28.30 -11.28 20.84
C LEU A 311 29.23 -12.33 21.44
N THR A 312 29.31 -12.43 22.78
CA THR A 312 30.09 -13.47 23.47
C THR A 312 29.48 -14.84 23.21
N LEU A 313 28.18 -15.00 23.40
CA LEU A 313 27.46 -16.26 23.16
C LEU A 313 27.60 -16.78 21.73
N ILE A 314 27.57 -15.88 20.74
CA ILE A 314 27.71 -16.22 19.32
C ILE A 314 29.16 -16.65 18.98
N ARG A 315 30.17 -16.09 19.69
CA ARG A 315 31.58 -16.52 19.53
C ARG A 315 31.83 -17.90 20.07
N GLN A 316 31.13 -18.29 21.15
CA GLN A 316 31.28 -19.59 21.78
C GLN A 316 30.69 -20.72 20.95
N LYS A 317 29.52 -20.50 20.32
CA LYS A 317 28.78 -21.52 19.61
C LYS A 317 27.88 -20.90 18.57
N ASP A 318 27.68 -21.58 17.41
CA ASP A 318 26.69 -21.23 16.42
C ASP A 318 25.29 -21.24 17.01
N ARG A 319 24.52 -20.22 16.67
CA ARG A 319 23.15 -20.01 17.13
C ARG A 319 22.20 -19.92 15.95
N SER A 320 21.12 -20.68 16.01
CA SER A 320 20.07 -20.64 14.99
C SER A 320 18.80 -20.00 15.54
N LEU A 321 18.20 -19.13 14.79
CA LEU A 321 16.88 -18.53 15.04
C LEU A 321 15.98 -18.83 13.84
N HIS A 322 14.75 -19.24 14.13
CA HIS A 322 13.75 -19.57 13.11
C HIS A 322 12.63 -18.52 13.13
N TYR A 323 12.63 -17.61 12.16
CA TYR A 323 11.60 -16.59 12.01
C TYR A 323 10.41 -17.13 11.20
N PRO A 324 9.19 -16.70 11.52
CA PRO A 324 8.78 -15.70 12.51
C PRO A 324 8.55 -16.26 13.93
N PHE A 325 8.84 -17.54 14.20
CA PHE A 325 8.54 -18.19 15.47
C PHE A 325 9.45 -17.74 16.62
N HIS A 326 10.72 -17.45 16.33
CA HIS A 326 11.59 -16.76 17.27
C HIS A 326 11.52 -15.25 17.11
N SER A 327 11.64 -14.52 18.22
CA SER A 327 11.61 -13.06 18.22
C SER A 327 12.76 -12.45 17.42
N PHE A 328 12.44 -11.59 16.48
CA PHE A 328 13.42 -10.80 15.72
C PHE A 328 14.17 -9.78 16.60
N ASP A 329 13.63 -9.45 17.77
CA ASP A 329 14.30 -8.56 18.72
C ASP A 329 15.64 -9.13 19.23
N THR A 330 15.83 -10.45 19.21
CA THR A 330 17.15 -11.05 19.47
C THR A 330 18.20 -10.54 18.47
N PHE A 331 17.86 -10.53 17.18
CA PHE A 331 18.74 -9.98 16.13
C PHE A 331 18.98 -8.47 16.30
N ILE A 332 17.94 -7.73 16.63
CA ILE A 332 18.06 -6.28 16.91
C ILE A 332 18.99 -6.04 18.11
N ARG A 333 18.90 -6.86 19.15
CA ARG A 333 19.81 -6.79 20.31
C ARG A 333 21.27 -7.03 19.91
N VAL A 334 21.55 -8.01 19.04
CA VAL A 334 22.91 -8.25 18.51
C VAL A 334 23.44 -7.01 17.80
N LEU A 335 22.65 -6.40 16.92
CA LEU A 335 23.06 -5.18 16.22
C LEU A 335 23.28 -3.99 17.16
N ARG A 336 22.40 -3.82 18.15
CA ARG A 336 22.55 -2.75 19.16
C ARG A 336 23.79 -2.96 20.03
N GLU A 337 24.05 -4.19 20.45
CA GLU A 337 25.26 -4.54 21.19
C GLU A 337 26.51 -4.27 20.35
N ALA A 338 26.50 -4.69 19.08
CA ALA A 338 27.59 -4.38 18.16
C ALA A 338 27.82 -2.88 17.96
N ALA A 339 26.73 -2.08 17.96
CA ALA A 339 26.82 -0.63 17.81
C ALA A 339 27.55 0.06 18.99
N ILE A 340 27.43 -0.45 20.20
CA ILE A 340 28.02 0.14 21.43
C ILE A 340 29.30 -0.55 21.90
N SER A 341 29.53 -1.80 21.52
CA SER A 341 30.70 -2.58 21.96
C SER A 341 32.01 -1.92 21.50
N LYS A 342 32.98 -1.76 22.42
CA LYS A 342 34.32 -1.20 22.11
C LYS A 342 35.14 -2.14 21.23
N GLU A 343 34.89 -3.44 21.28
CA GLU A 343 35.60 -4.44 20.47
C GLU A 343 35.21 -4.44 19.03
N VAL A 344 33.95 -4.08 18.71
CA VAL A 344 33.47 -4.01 17.32
C VAL A 344 34.06 -2.80 16.61
N LYS A 345 34.64 -3.03 15.45
CA LYS A 345 35.26 -2.01 14.60
C LYS A 345 34.49 -1.76 13.31
N SER A 346 33.79 -2.79 12.80
CA SER A 346 33.04 -2.64 11.56
C SER A 346 31.78 -3.48 11.55
N ILE A 347 30.77 -2.98 10.82
CA ILE A 347 29.54 -3.70 10.49
C ILE A 347 29.31 -3.58 9.00
N LYS A 348 29.10 -4.71 8.31
CA LYS A 348 28.71 -4.75 6.90
C LYS A 348 27.38 -5.47 6.77
N MET A 349 26.44 -4.92 6.01
CA MET A 349 25.10 -5.48 5.90
C MET A 349 24.51 -5.33 4.52
N THR A 350 23.76 -6.34 4.06
CA THR A 350 22.92 -6.24 2.86
C THR A 350 21.48 -5.90 3.27
N LEU A 351 20.83 -5.02 2.53
CA LEU A 351 19.45 -4.59 2.77
C LEU A 351 18.63 -4.69 1.47
N TYR A 352 17.36 -5.12 1.60
CA TYR A 352 16.45 -5.26 0.47
C TYR A 352 15.17 -4.43 0.68
N ARG A 353 14.32 -4.79 1.64
CA ARG A 353 13.13 -4.05 2.04
C ARG A 353 13.26 -3.57 3.48
N LEU A 354 12.82 -2.36 3.73
CA LEU A 354 12.97 -1.70 5.03
C LEU A 354 11.61 -1.23 5.55
N ALA A 355 11.34 -1.50 6.81
CA ALA A 355 10.17 -0.94 7.50
C ALA A 355 10.25 0.59 7.55
N LYS A 356 9.10 1.28 7.57
CA LYS A 356 9.03 2.75 7.75
C LYS A 356 9.82 3.20 8.98
N GLU A 357 9.72 2.46 10.09
CA GLU A 357 10.46 2.69 11.34
C GLU A 357 11.46 1.55 11.62
N SER A 358 12.49 1.43 10.78
CA SER A 358 13.46 0.34 10.86
C SER A 358 14.35 0.42 12.08
N LYS A 359 14.18 -0.50 13.04
CA LYS A 359 15.08 -0.69 14.19
C LYS A 359 16.50 -1.07 13.74
N VAL A 360 16.64 -1.80 12.63
CA VAL A 360 17.92 -2.18 12.02
C VAL A 360 18.70 -0.93 11.61
N ILE A 361 18.08 -0.04 10.83
CA ILE A 361 18.76 1.19 10.40
C ILE A 361 19.12 2.09 11.57
N LYS A 362 18.23 2.21 12.56
CA LYS A 362 18.53 2.95 13.80
C LYS A 362 19.78 2.41 14.51
N ALA A 363 19.96 1.08 14.57
CA ALA A 363 21.16 0.46 15.14
C ALA A 363 22.41 0.71 14.30
N LEU A 364 22.33 0.65 12.96
CA LEU A 364 23.46 0.95 12.06
C LEU A 364 23.90 2.42 12.15
N ILE A 365 22.96 3.36 12.20
CA ILE A 365 23.24 4.79 12.40
C ILE A 365 23.91 5.01 13.76
N CYS A 366 23.43 4.37 14.83
CA CYS A 366 24.04 4.39 16.14
C CYS A 366 25.49 3.88 16.09
N ALA A 367 25.74 2.77 15.39
CA ALA A 367 27.08 2.23 15.20
C ALA A 367 28.01 3.22 14.51
N ALA A 368 27.58 3.85 13.42
CA ALA A 368 28.37 4.85 12.70
C ALA A 368 28.70 6.06 13.57
N LYS A 369 27.71 6.58 14.31
CA LYS A 369 27.91 7.69 15.26
C LYS A 369 28.84 7.32 16.43
N ASN A 370 28.90 6.04 16.80
CA ASN A 370 29.87 5.52 17.77
C ASN A 370 31.25 5.18 17.16
N GLY A 371 31.55 5.71 15.96
CA GLY A 371 32.84 5.57 15.30
C GLY A 371 33.12 4.20 14.67
N LYS A 372 32.10 3.35 14.46
CA LYS A 372 32.27 2.08 13.75
C LYS A 372 32.29 2.31 12.24
N LYS A 373 33.11 1.55 11.50
CA LYS A 373 33.06 1.54 10.03
C LYS A 373 31.84 0.73 9.59
N VAL A 374 30.78 1.43 9.15
CA VAL A 374 29.54 0.78 8.68
C VAL A 374 29.50 0.84 7.15
N THR A 375 29.26 -0.33 6.53
CA THR A 375 29.04 -0.46 5.07
C THR A 375 27.73 -1.17 4.84
N VAL A 376 26.88 -0.59 4.02
CA VAL A 376 25.57 -1.14 3.64
C VAL A 376 25.50 -1.32 2.14
N VAL A 377 25.11 -2.49 1.69
CA VAL A 377 24.75 -2.75 0.28
C VAL A 377 23.24 -2.81 0.19
N ILE A 378 22.60 -1.88 -0.49
CA ILE A 378 21.14 -1.77 -0.56
C ILE A 378 20.62 -1.96 -1.98
N GLU A 379 19.52 -2.73 -2.11
CA GLU A 379 18.75 -2.82 -3.34
C GLU A 379 17.79 -1.64 -3.46
N LEU A 380 18.08 -0.71 -4.36
CA LEU A 380 17.21 0.46 -4.57
C LEU A 380 15.96 0.13 -5.37
N LEU A 381 16.03 -0.86 -6.27
CA LEU A 381 14.93 -1.27 -7.14
C LEU A 381 14.06 -2.37 -6.51
N ALA A 382 13.96 -2.39 -5.17
CA ALA A 382 12.97 -3.23 -4.49
C ALA A 382 11.58 -2.67 -4.81
N ARG A 383 10.83 -3.34 -5.69
CA ARG A 383 9.54 -2.88 -6.20
C ARG A 383 8.61 -2.41 -5.07
N PHE A 384 8.05 -1.22 -5.24
CA PHE A 384 7.13 -0.50 -4.33
C PHE A 384 7.76 0.04 -3.05
N ASP A 385 9.05 -0.27 -2.76
CA ASP A 385 9.78 0.25 -1.60
C ASP A 385 10.89 1.23 -2.00
N GLU A 386 10.95 1.63 -3.28
CA GLU A 386 12.03 2.46 -3.82
C GLU A 386 12.12 3.81 -3.09
N ALA A 387 10.99 4.47 -2.87
CA ALA A 387 10.95 5.76 -2.17
C ALA A 387 11.45 5.63 -0.72
N SER A 388 11.04 4.56 -0.02
CA SER A 388 11.50 4.26 1.33
C SER A 388 12.99 3.99 1.36
N ASN A 389 13.49 3.16 0.44
CA ASN A 389 14.90 2.80 0.33
C ASN A 389 15.77 4.02 -0.01
N ILE A 390 15.30 4.92 -0.89
CA ILE A 390 15.98 6.18 -1.19
C ILE A 390 16.09 7.06 0.06
N ASN A 391 15.00 7.23 0.80
CA ASN A 391 14.98 8.05 2.02
C ASN A 391 15.95 7.49 3.08
N TRP A 392 15.89 6.19 3.34
CA TRP A 392 16.80 5.54 4.28
C TRP A 392 18.26 5.62 3.81
N SER A 393 18.53 5.49 2.51
CA SER A 393 19.89 5.62 1.96
C SER A 393 20.48 6.99 2.24
N LYS A 394 19.71 8.07 2.04
CA LYS A 394 20.15 9.43 2.38
C LYS A 394 20.48 9.58 3.86
N ARG A 395 19.55 9.15 4.73
CA ARG A 395 19.74 9.20 6.19
C ARG A 395 20.97 8.41 6.66
N MET A 396 21.27 7.28 6.02
CA MET A 396 22.46 6.48 6.32
C MET A 396 23.74 7.22 5.86
N GLN A 397 23.76 7.80 4.66
CA GLN A 397 24.90 8.59 4.16
C GLN A 397 25.16 9.81 5.03
N ASP A 398 24.11 10.53 5.43
CA ASP A 398 24.22 11.68 6.35
C ASP A 398 24.81 11.29 7.72
N ALA A 399 24.62 10.05 8.15
CA ALA A 399 25.19 9.49 9.37
C ALA A 399 26.63 8.95 9.18
N GLY A 400 27.24 9.10 8.00
CA GLY A 400 28.59 8.63 7.70
C GLY A 400 28.69 7.15 7.35
N ILE A 401 27.59 6.48 7.02
CA ILE A 401 27.57 5.08 6.56
C ILE A 401 27.98 5.04 5.08
N HIS A 402 28.87 4.14 4.72
CA HIS A 402 29.21 3.87 3.34
C HIS A 402 28.11 3.02 2.69
N VAL A 403 27.28 3.66 1.83
CA VAL A 403 26.16 3.01 1.15
C VAL A 403 26.54 2.68 -0.27
N ILE A 404 26.41 1.39 -0.63
CA ILE A 404 26.65 0.86 -1.98
C ILE A 404 25.29 0.49 -2.58
N PHE A 405 25.01 1.01 -3.77
CA PHE A 405 23.75 0.83 -4.49
C PHE A 405 23.86 -0.30 -5.51
N GLY A 406 23.65 -1.51 -5.05
CA GLY A 406 23.61 -2.68 -5.93
C GLY A 406 24.92 -3.03 -6.60
N VAL A 407 24.84 -3.99 -7.49
CA VAL A 407 25.82 -4.37 -8.49
C VAL A 407 25.11 -4.38 -9.82
N GLU A 408 25.64 -3.72 -10.83
CA GLU A 408 25.04 -3.62 -12.16
C GLU A 408 24.72 -5.01 -12.73
N GLY A 409 23.50 -5.21 -13.23
CA GLY A 409 23.02 -6.47 -13.77
C GLY A 409 22.67 -7.55 -12.73
N LEU A 410 22.85 -7.30 -11.43
CA LEU A 410 22.56 -8.25 -10.37
C LEU A 410 21.57 -7.68 -9.33
N LYS A 411 20.76 -8.57 -8.74
CA LYS A 411 19.89 -8.25 -7.61
C LYS A 411 20.54 -8.64 -6.29
N ILE A 412 20.49 -7.74 -5.30
CA ILE A 412 20.93 -8.01 -3.95
C ILE A 412 19.80 -8.69 -3.20
N HIS A 413 19.85 -10.01 -3.11
CA HIS A 413 18.81 -10.78 -2.43
C HIS A 413 19.28 -11.50 -1.16
N SER A 414 20.58 -11.70 -0.97
CA SER A 414 21.14 -12.29 0.26
C SER A 414 20.92 -11.34 1.45
N LYS A 415 20.54 -11.90 2.60
CA LYS A 415 20.41 -11.19 3.89
C LYS A 415 21.63 -11.56 4.73
N LEU A 416 22.63 -10.71 4.69
CA LEU A 416 23.93 -10.96 5.28
C LEU A 416 24.32 -9.82 6.21
N VAL A 417 24.83 -10.18 7.39
CA VAL A 417 25.45 -9.24 8.32
C VAL A 417 26.83 -9.77 8.72
N HIS A 418 27.83 -8.92 8.64
CA HIS A 418 29.18 -9.22 9.09
C HIS A 418 29.59 -8.19 10.13
N ILE A 419 29.93 -8.66 11.35
CA ILE A 419 30.40 -7.84 12.46
C ILE A 419 31.88 -8.17 12.67
N GLY A 420 32.75 -7.18 12.40
CA GLY A 420 34.19 -7.29 12.56
C GLY A 420 34.63 -6.78 13.93
N THR A 421 35.33 -7.63 14.71
CA THR A 421 35.89 -7.27 16.00
C THR A 421 37.42 -7.31 15.96
N ARG A 422 38.06 -6.60 16.88
CA ARG A 422 39.52 -6.65 17.07
C ARG A 422 39.76 -7.45 18.36
N HIS A 423 40.47 -8.56 18.25
CA HIS A 423 40.93 -9.38 19.38
C HIS A 423 42.42 -9.56 19.21
N GLY A 424 43.22 -8.82 20.02
CA GLY A 424 44.67 -8.86 19.91
C GLY A 424 45.16 -8.41 18.49
N GLU A 425 46.17 -9.09 17.96
CA GLU A 425 46.65 -8.88 16.58
C GLU A 425 45.81 -9.60 15.54
N ASP A 426 44.96 -10.57 15.91
CA ASP A 426 44.09 -11.33 15.04
C ASP A 426 42.71 -10.66 14.80
N ARG A 427 42.34 -10.54 13.57
CA ARG A 427 40.98 -10.10 13.17
C ARG A 427 40.02 -11.29 13.13
N LYS A 428 39.20 -11.47 14.19
CA LYS A 428 38.09 -12.43 14.17
C LYS A 428 36.82 -11.76 13.61
N SER A 429 36.13 -12.42 12.69
CA SER A 429 34.89 -11.96 12.11
C SER A 429 33.74 -12.92 12.45
N THR A 430 32.60 -12.35 12.84
CA THR A 430 31.35 -13.10 13.05
C THR A 430 30.43 -12.85 11.85
N ARG A 431 30.01 -13.91 11.17
CA ARG A 431 29.03 -13.84 10.10
C ARG A 431 27.66 -14.22 10.62
N LEU A 432 26.69 -13.35 10.42
CA LEU A 432 25.29 -13.66 10.60
C LEU A 432 24.67 -13.84 9.21
N ASN A 433 24.22 -15.05 8.92
CA ASN A 433 23.52 -15.36 7.69
C ASN A 433 22.05 -15.56 8.00
N SER A 434 21.17 -14.78 7.36
CA SER A 434 19.74 -15.01 7.39
C SER A 434 19.30 -15.49 6.03
N SER A 435 18.97 -16.78 5.92
CA SER A 435 18.24 -17.29 4.76
C SER A 435 16.75 -17.01 4.96
N HIS A 436 16.13 -16.27 4.05
CA HIS A 436 14.70 -16.26 3.90
C HIS A 436 14.32 -17.34 2.89
N CYS A 437 13.64 -18.38 3.36
CA CYS A 437 12.77 -19.14 2.48
C CYS A 437 11.55 -18.26 2.20
N SER A 438 11.42 -17.83 0.96
CA SER A 438 10.23 -17.15 0.43
C SER A 438 9.08 -18.13 0.30
#